data_d9cacb82875e27ec68c83627efe99e25
#
_entry.id   d9cacb82875e27ec68c83627efe99e25
#
_cell.length_a   1.000
_cell.length_b   1.000
_cell.length_c   1.000
_cell.angle_alpha   90.00
_cell.angle_beta   90.00
_cell.angle_gamma   90.00
#
_symmetry.space_group_name_H-M   'P 1'
#
loop_
_entity.id
_entity.type
_entity.pdbx_description
1 polymer ?
#
loop_
_entity_poly.entity_id
_entity_poly.type
_entity_poly.pdbx_seq_one_letter_code
_entity_poly.pdbx_strand_id
1 'polypeptide(L)'
;MAFQIIFVVETDDRSRSDIIYIRSVLERYYDIHKLDDKITEVFMAGKGNYDKKKVINSIEKKTKQYRRIGETIVIYCFDTDRYDSDVSDKKLFDDHKKYCDDNGYEFVWFCHDIEEVFLGKSVNKGEKKDKAIQYSVNNGVKDIQVDKFNADILSKGKSNLMLVLGKYLTRQR
;
A
#
# COMPACT_ATOMS: atom_id res chain seq x y z
N MET A 1 21.66 -2.21 -7.63
CA MET A 1 21.31 -0.84 -8.03
C MET A 1 20.36 -0.30 -6.99
N ALA A 2 20.58 0.91 -6.47
CA ALA A 2 19.72 1.51 -5.47
C ALA A 2 18.36 1.87 -6.08
N PHE A 3 17.28 1.73 -5.33
CA PHE A 3 15.95 2.12 -5.77
C PHE A 3 15.17 2.85 -4.65
N GLN A 4 14.15 3.57 -5.05
CA GLN A 4 13.17 4.16 -4.16
C GLN A 4 11.81 3.51 -4.41
N ILE A 5 11.11 3.14 -3.33
CA ILE A 5 9.69 2.78 -3.40
C ILE A 5 8.87 3.95 -2.85
N ILE A 6 7.91 4.42 -3.63
CA ILE A 6 6.91 5.39 -3.22
C ILE A 6 5.59 4.66 -3.04
N PHE A 7 5.13 4.50 -1.79
CA PHE A 7 3.77 4.04 -1.52
C PHE A 7 2.80 5.21 -1.62
N VAL A 8 1.81 5.07 -2.49
CA VAL A 8 0.70 6.02 -2.62
C VAL A 8 -0.50 5.42 -1.91
N VAL A 9 -0.91 6.00 -0.78
CA VAL A 9 -1.91 5.44 0.14
C VAL A 9 -3.14 6.32 0.27
N GLU A 10 -4.29 5.73 0.60
CA GLU A 10 -5.57 6.43 0.66
C GLU A 10 -5.69 7.43 1.79
N THR A 11 -5.06 7.15 2.93
CA THR A 11 -5.12 8.01 4.11
C THR A 11 -4.46 9.37 3.89
N ASP A 12 -4.75 10.30 4.77
CA ASP A 12 -4.06 11.57 4.84
C ASP A 12 -2.79 11.50 5.70
N ASP A 13 -2.00 12.55 5.68
CA ASP A 13 -0.74 12.68 6.42
C ASP A 13 -0.92 12.74 7.95
N ARG A 14 -2.12 12.97 8.44
CA ARG A 14 -2.46 13.01 9.87
C ARG A 14 -2.80 11.63 10.41
N SER A 15 -3.56 10.85 9.64
CA SER A 15 -3.95 9.50 10.01
C SER A 15 -2.82 8.50 9.84
N ARG A 16 -2.25 8.41 8.64
CA ARG A 16 -1.14 7.50 8.28
C ARG A 16 -1.40 6.02 8.57
N SER A 17 -2.65 5.61 8.81
CA SER A 17 -2.96 4.24 9.23
C SER A 17 -2.47 3.19 8.23
N ASP A 18 -2.70 3.40 6.94
CA ASP A 18 -2.34 2.43 5.90
C ASP A 18 -0.83 2.19 5.87
N ILE A 19 -0.03 3.25 5.92
CA ILE A 19 1.43 3.10 5.85
C ILE A 19 2.00 2.45 7.12
N ILE A 20 1.35 2.59 8.27
CA ILE A 20 1.75 1.89 9.50
C ILE A 20 1.64 0.37 9.31
N TYR A 21 0.53 -0.12 8.76
CA TYR A 21 0.36 -1.55 8.45
C TYR A 21 1.38 -2.03 7.42
N ILE A 22 1.55 -1.31 6.32
CA ILE A 22 2.49 -1.66 5.25
C ILE A 22 3.93 -1.71 5.79
N ARG A 23 4.35 -0.73 6.59
CA ARG A 23 5.69 -0.71 7.20
C ARG A 23 5.92 -1.89 8.13
N SER A 24 4.92 -2.32 8.89
CA SER A 24 5.02 -3.51 9.73
C SER A 24 5.39 -4.77 8.93
N VAL A 25 4.81 -4.92 7.73
CA VAL A 25 5.16 -6.02 6.81
C VAL A 25 6.58 -5.87 6.27
N LEU A 26 6.96 -4.66 5.84
CA LEU A 26 8.29 -4.38 5.33
C LEU A 26 9.37 -4.71 6.36
N GLU A 27 9.24 -4.18 7.57
CA GLU A 27 10.20 -4.37 8.66
C GLU A 27 10.31 -5.83 9.12
N ARG A 28 9.19 -6.56 9.05
CA ARG A 28 9.16 -7.97 9.50
C ARG A 28 9.69 -8.96 8.48
N TYR A 29 9.38 -8.75 7.19
CA TYR A 29 9.57 -9.78 6.17
C TYR A 29 10.62 -9.43 5.12
N TYR A 30 11.12 -8.20 5.10
CA TYR A 30 12.08 -7.75 4.09
C TYR A 30 13.31 -7.11 4.71
N ASP A 31 14.45 -7.29 4.07
CA ASP A 31 15.72 -6.72 4.51
C ASP A 31 15.88 -5.28 3.99
N ILE A 32 15.10 -4.37 4.57
CA ILE A 32 15.06 -2.96 4.16
C ILE A 32 16.21 -2.12 4.76
N HIS A 33 16.98 -2.67 5.70
CA HIS A 33 18.05 -1.94 6.39
C HIS A 33 19.44 -2.11 5.75
N LYS A 34 19.59 -3.09 4.85
CA LYS A 34 20.86 -3.39 4.18
C LYS A 34 21.05 -2.67 2.85
N LEU A 35 20.02 -2.03 2.36
CA LEU A 35 20.01 -1.43 1.04
C LEU A 35 20.00 0.10 1.20
N ASP A 36 20.74 0.81 0.36
CA ASP A 36 20.60 2.27 0.19
C ASP A 36 19.23 2.66 -0.39
N ASP A 37 18.25 1.76 -0.25
CA ASP A 37 16.93 1.91 -0.80
C ASP A 37 16.08 2.81 0.09
N LYS A 38 15.36 3.67 -0.57
CA LYS A 38 14.49 4.64 0.09
C LYS A 38 13.05 4.24 0.01
N ILE A 39 12.40 4.13 1.17
CA ILE A 39 10.95 3.92 1.28
C ILE A 39 10.30 5.23 1.71
N THR A 40 9.36 5.72 0.92
CA THR A 40 8.65 6.96 1.17
C THR A 40 7.18 6.84 0.81
N GLU A 41 6.36 7.78 1.23
CA GLU A 41 4.92 7.78 1.03
C GLU A 41 4.40 9.05 0.38
N VAL A 42 3.27 8.91 -0.32
CA VAL A 42 2.41 9.99 -0.82
C VAL A 42 0.99 9.71 -0.36
N PHE A 43 0.35 10.69 0.24
CA PHE A 43 -1.00 10.58 0.78
C PHE A 43 -2.01 11.15 -0.21
N MET A 44 -2.99 10.33 -0.61
CA MET A 44 -4.07 10.77 -1.52
C MET A 44 -5.15 11.58 -0.80
N ALA A 45 -5.34 11.34 0.50
CA ALA A 45 -6.45 11.89 1.28
C ALA A 45 -7.82 11.54 0.65
N GLY A 46 -7.98 10.27 0.28
CA GLY A 46 -9.15 9.69 -0.37
C GLY A 46 -8.82 9.07 -1.71
N LYS A 47 -9.34 7.87 -1.97
CA LYS A 47 -9.04 7.07 -3.18
C LYS A 47 -9.45 7.73 -4.49
N GLY A 48 -10.45 8.61 -4.47
CA GLY A 48 -10.86 9.40 -5.65
C GLY A 48 -9.88 10.49 -6.06
N ASN A 49 -8.79 10.70 -5.29
CA ASN A 49 -7.76 11.69 -5.59
C ASN A 49 -6.51 11.10 -6.27
N TYR A 50 -6.55 9.83 -6.68
CA TYR A 50 -5.40 9.09 -7.22
C TYR A 50 -4.73 9.79 -8.42
N ASP A 51 -5.50 10.45 -9.27
CA ASP A 51 -5.06 11.16 -10.48
C ASP A 51 -4.98 12.69 -10.31
N LYS A 52 -5.16 13.20 -9.08
CA LYS A 52 -5.15 14.64 -8.84
C LYS A 52 -3.74 15.21 -8.94
N LYS A 53 -3.65 16.42 -9.47
CA LYS A 53 -2.38 17.14 -9.70
C LYS A 53 -1.49 17.20 -8.45
N LYS A 54 -2.08 17.32 -7.26
CA LYS A 54 -1.34 17.32 -5.99
C LYS A 54 -0.59 15.99 -5.77
N VAL A 55 -1.24 14.86 -6.02
CA VAL A 55 -0.65 13.52 -5.88
C VAL A 55 0.43 13.30 -6.92
N ILE A 56 0.13 13.58 -8.19
CA ILE A 56 1.07 13.46 -9.31
C ILE A 56 2.33 14.31 -9.06
N ASN A 57 2.18 15.58 -8.70
CA ASN A 57 3.30 16.48 -8.42
C ASN A 57 4.17 15.97 -7.24
N SER A 58 3.55 15.37 -6.23
CA SER A 58 4.27 14.79 -5.09
C SER A 58 5.13 13.59 -5.51
N ILE A 59 4.59 12.72 -6.35
CA ILE A 59 5.32 11.57 -6.92
C ILE A 59 6.47 12.07 -7.79
N GLU A 60 6.19 12.98 -8.72
CA GLU A 60 7.21 13.54 -9.62
C GLU A 60 8.36 14.22 -8.87
N LYS A 61 8.03 15.02 -7.83
CA LYS A 61 9.04 15.68 -6.99
C LYS A 61 9.98 14.66 -6.36
N LYS A 62 9.44 13.60 -5.74
CA LYS A 62 10.22 12.54 -5.12
C LYS A 62 11.06 11.77 -6.14
N THR A 63 10.49 11.44 -7.28
CA THR A 63 11.18 10.78 -8.40
C THR A 63 12.35 11.61 -8.90
N LYS A 64 12.15 12.91 -9.14
CA LYS A 64 13.21 13.83 -9.57
C LYS A 64 14.34 13.95 -8.56
N GLN A 65 14.02 13.98 -7.28
CA GLN A 65 15.02 14.04 -6.20
C GLN A 65 15.89 12.79 -6.14
N TYR A 66 15.35 11.62 -6.48
CA TYR A 66 16.05 10.34 -6.39
C TYR A 66 16.72 9.92 -7.70
N ARG A 67 16.38 10.54 -8.83
CA ARG A 67 16.82 10.16 -10.19
C ARG A 67 18.31 9.95 -10.36
N ARG A 68 19.15 10.68 -9.61
CA ARG A 68 20.61 10.55 -9.68
C ARG A 68 21.17 9.39 -8.85
N ILE A 69 20.37 8.81 -7.99
CA ILE A 69 20.74 7.74 -7.05
C ILE A 69 20.33 6.39 -7.62
N GLY A 70 19.13 6.30 -8.19
CA GLY A 70 18.59 5.06 -8.70
C GLY A 70 17.20 5.21 -9.31
N GLU A 71 16.53 4.07 -9.49
CA GLU A 71 15.18 3.99 -10.03
C GLU A 71 14.12 4.28 -8.98
N THR A 72 12.94 4.69 -9.43
CA THR A 72 11.78 4.89 -8.57
C THR A 72 10.66 3.93 -8.98
N ILE A 73 10.19 3.17 -8.00
CA ILE A 73 9.03 2.29 -8.11
C ILE A 73 7.88 2.97 -7.39
N VAL A 74 6.77 3.17 -8.10
CA VAL A 74 5.55 3.75 -7.53
C VAL A 74 4.54 2.63 -7.32
N ILE A 75 4.05 2.49 -6.10
CA ILE A 75 3.08 1.47 -5.70
C ILE A 75 1.84 2.16 -5.16
N TYR A 76 0.75 2.10 -5.90
CA TYR A 76 -0.56 2.55 -5.42
C TYR A 76 -1.22 1.46 -4.59
N CYS A 77 -1.74 1.84 -3.44
CA CYS A 77 -2.40 0.94 -2.49
C CYS A 77 -3.85 1.40 -2.29
N PHE A 78 -4.81 0.52 -2.60
CA PHE A 78 -6.23 0.81 -2.56
C PHE A 78 -7.02 -0.21 -1.77
N ASP A 79 -7.98 0.29 -0.99
CA ASP A 79 -9.08 -0.52 -0.49
C ASP A 79 -10.09 -0.77 -1.62
N THR A 80 -10.56 -2.00 -1.75
CA THR A 80 -11.54 -2.33 -2.80
C THR A 80 -12.97 -1.98 -2.42
N ASP A 81 -13.20 -1.68 -1.15
CA ASP A 81 -14.53 -1.47 -0.55
C ASP A 81 -15.52 -2.57 -0.97
N ARG A 82 -16.69 -2.21 -1.47
CA ARG A 82 -17.74 -3.15 -1.88
C ARG A 82 -17.71 -3.46 -3.37
N TYR A 83 -16.51 -3.66 -3.95
CA TYR A 83 -16.32 -3.94 -5.38
C TYR A 83 -17.17 -5.12 -5.89
N ASP A 84 -17.50 -6.06 -5.01
CA ASP A 84 -18.26 -7.27 -5.30
C ASP A 84 -19.78 -7.08 -5.25
N SER A 85 -20.26 -5.99 -4.68
CA SER A 85 -21.68 -5.71 -4.46
C SER A 85 -22.12 -4.30 -4.84
N ASP A 86 -21.20 -3.40 -5.15
CA ASP A 86 -21.48 -2.02 -5.55
C ASP A 86 -20.82 -1.69 -6.90
N VAL A 87 -21.65 -1.30 -7.87
CA VAL A 87 -21.20 -1.02 -9.24
C VAL A 87 -20.23 0.16 -9.31
N SER A 88 -20.43 1.18 -8.46
CA SER A 88 -19.55 2.35 -8.44
C SER A 88 -18.18 2.02 -7.83
N ASP A 89 -18.14 1.22 -6.76
CA ASP A 89 -16.88 0.74 -6.17
C ASP A 89 -16.13 -0.17 -7.15
N LYS A 90 -16.85 -1.06 -7.86
CA LYS A 90 -16.24 -1.89 -8.90
C LYS A 90 -15.65 -1.06 -10.03
N LYS A 91 -16.39 -0.07 -10.53
CA LYS A 91 -15.90 0.82 -11.58
C LYS A 91 -14.65 1.58 -11.12
N LEU A 92 -14.66 2.12 -9.92
CA LEU A 92 -13.51 2.84 -9.36
C LEU A 92 -12.28 1.93 -9.21
N PHE A 93 -12.47 0.70 -8.79
CA PHE A 93 -11.40 -0.30 -8.75
C PHE A 93 -10.79 -0.56 -10.14
N ASP A 94 -11.64 -0.75 -11.16
CA ASP A 94 -11.19 -0.97 -12.52
C ASP A 94 -10.46 0.28 -13.08
N ASP A 95 -10.95 1.49 -12.77
CA ASP A 95 -10.31 2.76 -13.15
C ASP A 95 -8.93 2.93 -12.49
N HIS A 96 -8.79 2.59 -11.20
CA HIS A 96 -7.51 2.63 -10.49
C HIS A 96 -6.49 1.66 -11.09
N LYS A 97 -6.93 0.41 -11.37
CA LYS A 97 -6.07 -0.58 -11.99
C LYS A 97 -5.58 -0.12 -13.35
N LYS A 98 -6.51 0.35 -14.20
CA LYS A 98 -6.17 0.88 -15.52
C LYS A 98 -5.20 2.06 -15.42
N TYR A 99 -5.42 2.99 -14.50
CA TYR A 99 -4.52 4.13 -14.29
C TYR A 99 -3.10 3.68 -13.94
N CYS A 100 -2.96 2.71 -13.05
CA CYS A 100 -1.65 2.16 -12.70
C CYS A 100 -0.98 1.49 -13.91
N ASP A 101 -1.71 0.66 -14.64
CA ASP A 101 -1.22 -0.03 -15.84
C ASP A 101 -0.75 1.00 -16.91
N ASP A 102 -1.54 2.05 -17.17
CA ASP A 102 -1.23 3.09 -18.16
C ASP A 102 0.01 3.92 -17.79
N ASN A 103 0.33 4.05 -16.50
CA ASN A 103 1.46 4.85 -16.00
C ASN A 103 2.69 4.00 -15.60
N GLY A 104 2.62 2.69 -15.73
CA GLY A 104 3.69 1.79 -15.30
C GLY A 104 3.89 1.76 -13.79
N TYR A 105 2.82 1.95 -13.03
CA TYR A 105 2.80 1.87 -11.58
C TYR A 105 2.36 0.49 -11.12
N GLU A 106 2.85 0.05 -9.98
CA GLU A 106 2.35 -1.16 -9.34
C GLU A 106 1.01 -0.89 -8.65
N PHE A 107 0.13 -1.90 -8.69
CA PHE A 107 -1.21 -1.85 -8.13
C PHE A 107 -1.35 -2.86 -7.00
N VAL A 108 -1.44 -2.37 -5.77
CA VAL A 108 -1.74 -3.17 -4.57
C VAL A 108 -3.18 -2.93 -4.14
N TRP A 109 -3.87 -4.00 -3.86
CA TRP A 109 -5.23 -3.98 -3.36
C TRP A 109 -5.34 -4.68 -1.99
N PHE A 110 -6.22 -4.14 -1.14
CA PHE A 110 -6.68 -4.77 0.09
C PHE A 110 -8.18 -5.08 -0.09
N CYS A 111 -8.56 -6.35 -0.02
CA CYS A 111 -9.93 -6.74 -0.31
C CYS A 111 -10.85 -6.30 0.83
N HIS A 112 -11.83 -5.50 0.49
CA HIS A 112 -12.66 -4.60 1.24
C HIS A 112 -11.85 -3.45 1.84
N ASP A 113 -11.17 -3.62 2.95
CA ASP A 113 -10.27 -2.60 3.50
C ASP A 113 -9.01 -3.22 4.14
N ILE A 114 -7.99 -2.38 4.31
CA ILE A 114 -6.70 -2.80 4.87
C ILE A 114 -6.83 -3.36 6.29
N GLU A 115 -7.72 -2.79 7.10
CA GLU A 115 -7.98 -3.28 8.46
C GLU A 115 -8.55 -4.70 8.45
N GLU A 116 -9.47 -5.00 7.53
CA GLU A 116 -10.02 -6.35 7.40
C GLU A 116 -8.92 -7.37 7.05
N VAL A 117 -7.98 -6.99 6.19
CA VAL A 117 -6.84 -7.85 5.84
C VAL A 117 -5.91 -8.08 7.03
N PHE A 118 -5.56 -7.04 7.77
CA PHE A 118 -4.60 -7.12 8.88
C PHE A 118 -5.21 -7.58 10.20
N LEU A 119 -6.42 -7.12 10.52
CA LEU A 119 -7.09 -7.37 11.82
C LEU A 119 -8.20 -8.44 11.72
N GLY A 120 -8.58 -8.87 10.52
CA GLY A 120 -9.70 -9.78 10.30
C GLY A 120 -11.08 -9.13 10.45
N LYS A 121 -11.15 -7.81 10.58
CA LYS A 121 -12.40 -7.04 10.72
C LYS A 121 -12.21 -5.60 10.30
N SER A 122 -13.25 -4.99 9.76
CA SER A 122 -13.29 -3.54 9.51
C SER A 122 -13.29 -2.73 10.80
N VAL A 123 -12.81 -1.50 10.72
CA VAL A 123 -12.66 -0.57 11.82
C VAL A 123 -13.37 0.74 11.49
N ASN A 124 -14.03 1.34 12.48
CA ASN A 124 -14.66 2.65 12.31
C ASN A 124 -13.61 3.72 11.96
N LYS A 125 -14.01 4.65 11.08
CA LYS A 125 -13.11 5.69 10.56
C LYS A 125 -12.34 6.45 11.66
N GLY A 126 -13.00 6.76 12.78
CA GLY A 126 -12.38 7.48 13.89
C GLY A 126 -11.36 6.67 14.70
N GLU A 127 -11.35 5.34 14.56
CA GLU A 127 -10.48 4.43 15.32
C GLU A 127 -9.32 3.89 14.48
N LYS A 128 -9.30 4.09 13.17
CA LYS A 128 -8.31 3.49 12.24
C LYS A 128 -6.87 3.78 12.66
N LYS A 129 -6.57 5.03 13.00
CA LYS A 129 -5.23 5.44 13.43
C LYS A 129 -4.79 4.73 14.71
N ASP A 130 -5.63 4.73 15.72
CA ASP A 130 -5.31 4.12 17.02
C ASP A 130 -5.13 2.60 16.89
N LYS A 131 -5.97 1.95 16.06
CA LYS A 131 -5.84 0.52 15.77
C LYS A 131 -4.55 0.18 15.03
N ALA A 132 -4.15 1.00 14.07
CA ALA A 132 -2.89 0.82 13.36
C ALA A 132 -1.69 0.97 14.31
N ILE A 133 -1.71 1.98 15.18
CA ILE A 133 -0.67 2.18 16.19
C ILE A 133 -0.61 1.00 17.17
N GLN A 134 -1.76 0.57 17.71
CA GLN A 134 -1.83 -0.61 18.59
C GLN A 134 -1.28 -1.86 17.91
N TYR A 135 -1.63 -2.09 16.64
CA TYR A 135 -1.12 -3.21 15.85
C TYR A 135 0.41 -3.20 15.76
N SER A 136 0.98 -2.04 15.45
CA SER A 136 2.43 -1.87 15.34
C SER A 136 3.12 -2.06 16.71
N VAL A 137 2.64 -1.41 17.76
CA VAL A 137 3.21 -1.51 19.12
C VAL A 137 3.14 -2.94 19.66
N ASN A 138 2.04 -3.65 19.44
CA ASN A 138 1.84 -5.02 19.89
C ASN A 138 2.53 -6.05 18.96
N ASN A 139 3.23 -5.58 17.93
CA ASN A 139 3.86 -6.44 16.93
C ASN A 139 2.88 -7.46 16.30
N GLY A 140 1.67 -7.00 15.98
CA GLY A 140 0.60 -7.82 15.40
C GLY A 140 0.98 -8.52 14.10
N VAL A 141 2.00 -7.99 13.42
CA VAL A 141 2.54 -8.58 12.19
C VAL A 141 3.13 -9.99 12.39
N LYS A 142 3.48 -10.39 13.61
CA LYS A 142 3.96 -11.75 13.90
C LYS A 142 2.93 -12.82 13.61
N ASP A 143 1.66 -12.48 13.79
CA ASP A 143 0.54 -13.42 13.72
C ASP A 143 -0.15 -13.42 12.35
N ILE A 144 0.36 -12.63 11.38
CA ILE A 144 -0.24 -12.60 10.04
C ILE A 144 -0.02 -13.92 9.30
N GLN A 145 -1.04 -14.34 8.60
CA GLN A 145 -0.96 -15.44 7.66
C GLN A 145 -0.42 -14.91 6.33
N VAL A 146 0.86 -15.20 6.05
CA VAL A 146 1.58 -14.71 4.85
C VAL A 146 0.80 -14.97 3.55
N ASP A 147 0.09 -16.09 3.45
CA ASP A 147 -0.70 -16.45 2.27
C ASP A 147 -1.82 -15.44 1.96
N LYS A 148 -2.32 -14.74 2.98
CA LYS A 148 -3.30 -13.67 2.78
C LYS A 148 -2.74 -12.48 1.99
N PHE A 149 -1.44 -12.26 2.05
CA PHE A 149 -0.74 -11.16 1.40
C PHE A 149 -0.08 -11.54 0.07
N ASN A 150 -0.17 -12.83 -0.30
CA ASN A 150 0.34 -13.37 -1.57
C ASN A 150 -0.79 -13.75 -2.54
N ALA A 151 -1.97 -13.17 -2.41
CA ALA A 151 -3.10 -13.51 -3.26
C ALA A 151 -2.94 -12.88 -4.65
N ASP A 152 -3.12 -13.69 -5.69
CA ASP A 152 -3.20 -13.27 -7.09
C ASP A 152 -4.64 -13.03 -7.53
N ILE A 153 -5.60 -13.60 -6.81
CA ILE A 153 -7.04 -13.45 -7.04
C ILE A 153 -7.67 -12.68 -5.90
N LEU A 154 -8.42 -11.62 -6.26
CA LEU A 154 -9.15 -10.78 -5.34
C LEU A 154 -10.15 -11.59 -4.52
N SER A 155 -9.97 -11.65 -3.22
CA SER A 155 -10.85 -12.35 -2.29
C SER A 155 -10.83 -11.73 -0.90
N LYS A 156 -11.95 -11.87 -0.18
CA LYS A 156 -12.17 -11.26 1.13
C LYS A 156 -11.02 -11.52 2.12
N GLY A 157 -10.58 -10.47 2.79
CA GLY A 157 -9.51 -10.51 3.79
C GLY A 157 -8.12 -10.83 3.24
N LYS A 158 -7.92 -10.67 1.92
CA LYS A 158 -6.64 -10.91 1.24
C LYS A 158 -6.10 -9.66 0.55
N SER A 159 -4.82 -9.71 0.17
CA SER A 159 -4.10 -8.68 -0.56
C SER A 159 -3.02 -9.30 -1.44
N ASN A 160 -2.62 -8.59 -2.49
CA ASN A 160 -1.47 -8.93 -3.32
C ASN A 160 -0.17 -8.20 -2.87
N LEU A 161 -0.16 -7.59 -1.69
CA LEU A 161 0.95 -6.75 -1.23
C LEU A 161 2.30 -7.45 -1.34
N MET A 162 2.42 -8.68 -0.83
CA MET A 162 3.69 -9.39 -0.83
C MET A 162 4.06 -9.97 -2.20
N LEU A 163 3.10 -10.19 -3.10
CA LEU A 163 3.39 -10.53 -4.50
C LEU A 163 4.07 -9.35 -5.20
N VAL A 164 3.56 -8.14 -5.00
CA VAL A 164 4.14 -6.93 -5.59
C VAL A 164 5.50 -6.63 -4.98
N LEU A 165 5.62 -6.63 -3.66
CA LEU A 165 6.90 -6.38 -2.97
C LEU A 165 7.98 -7.39 -3.34
N GLY A 166 7.61 -8.66 -3.54
CA GLY A 166 8.52 -9.73 -3.92
C GLY A 166 9.19 -9.57 -5.30
N LYS A 167 8.69 -8.66 -6.14
CA LYS A 167 9.34 -8.29 -7.41
C LYS A 167 10.61 -7.44 -7.18
N TYR A 168 10.70 -6.74 -6.06
CA TYR A 168 11.71 -5.72 -5.78
C TYR A 168 12.54 -6.01 -4.54
N LEU A 169 11.96 -6.65 -3.54
CA LEU A 169 12.55 -6.84 -2.23
C LEU A 169 12.82 -8.33 -1.96
N THR A 170 13.97 -8.59 -1.33
CA THR A 170 14.31 -9.95 -0.87
C THR A 170 13.70 -10.17 0.51
N ARG A 171 13.02 -11.31 0.68
CA ARG A 171 12.49 -11.71 1.99
C ARG A 171 13.63 -12.07 2.95
N GLN A 172 13.50 -11.66 4.20
CA GLN A 172 14.34 -12.15 5.29
C GLN A 172 14.06 -13.65 5.49
N ARG A 173 15.11 -14.38 5.79
CA ARG A 173 15.03 -15.83 6.13
C ARG A 173 14.61 -16.01 7.58
#